data_16fafd53dd535b8fd4b73648b97ba837
#
_entry.id   16fafd53dd535b8fd4b73648b97ba837
#
_cell.length_a   1.000
_cell.length_b   1.000
_cell.length_c   1.000
_cell.angle_alpha   90.00
_cell.angle_beta   90.00
_cell.angle_gamma   90.00
#
_symmetry.space_group_name_H-M   'P 1'
#
loop_
_entity.id
_entity.type
_entity.pdbx_description
1 polymer ?
#
loop_
_entity_poly.entity_id
_entity_poly.type
_entity_poly.pdbx_seq_one_letter_code
_entity_poly.pdbx_strand_id
1 'polypeptide(L)'
;MNRRRILVALLGVGLIVVAILLFPSLYKPSETPTQQVEQPQVPVQSSPVETVSTTPAPPAARPLIPPVITVAKAAPAPPQTPISVNGVNDIDPVKAFGSKNAPVVMEIFSDFQCPACKQLFLTTTQKVMDNYVNTGKVYLIHRDFPLPMHAYSRVAANYSRAAAHIGRGEEVEQAIFQNQEKWEMTGDVAGTVAAALTPAEMKKVQAFVEAKTYDPLVEKDRQLGLLVPVNQTPYSVLHTKSGQTFPVVGFVSYDVLKTFLDQLVAQK
;
A
#
# COMPACT_ATOMS: atom_id res chain seq x y z
N MET A 1 2.42 -25.66 -32.40
CA MET A 1 3.34 -24.57 -32.74
C MET A 1 4.17 -24.99 -33.95
N ASN A 2 4.15 -24.22 -35.04
CA ASN A 2 4.58 -24.67 -36.37
C ASN A 2 6.11 -24.56 -36.52
N ARG A 3 6.81 -25.67 -36.77
CA ARG A 3 8.30 -25.75 -36.92
C ARG A 3 8.89 -24.70 -37.88
N ARG A 4 8.13 -24.25 -38.88
CA ARG A 4 8.55 -23.17 -39.82
C ARG A 4 8.71 -21.80 -39.16
N ARG A 5 7.92 -21.46 -38.09
CA ARG A 5 8.02 -20.17 -37.40
C ARG A 5 9.25 -20.08 -36.49
N ILE A 6 9.71 -21.22 -35.96
CA ILE A 6 10.93 -21.27 -35.12
C ILE A 6 12.17 -21.12 -35.99
N LEU A 7 12.17 -21.69 -37.18
CA LEU A 7 13.32 -21.60 -38.10
C LEU A 7 13.55 -20.17 -38.60
N VAL A 8 12.49 -19.42 -38.88
CA VAL A 8 12.59 -18.02 -39.35
C VAL A 8 13.10 -17.10 -38.23
N ALA A 9 12.70 -17.36 -36.98
CA ALA A 9 13.17 -16.56 -35.83
C ALA A 9 14.66 -16.78 -35.53
N LEU A 10 15.16 -18.01 -35.68
CA LEU A 10 16.60 -18.34 -35.47
C LEU A 10 17.50 -17.78 -36.57
N LEU A 11 17.01 -17.75 -37.81
CA LEU A 11 17.75 -17.15 -38.94
C LEU A 11 17.83 -15.61 -38.82
N GLY A 12 16.78 -14.96 -38.29
CA GLY A 12 16.77 -13.51 -38.09
C GLY A 12 17.79 -13.05 -37.04
N VAL A 13 17.91 -13.76 -35.93
CA VAL A 13 18.86 -13.44 -34.85
C VAL A 13 20.33 -13.68 -35.31
N GLY A 14 20.58 -14.75 -36.07
CA GLY A 14 21.90 -15.04 -36.59
C GLY A 14 22.42 -13.97 -37.56
N LEU A 15 21.57 -13.39 -38.40
CA LEU A 15 21.94 -12.32 -39.35
C LEU A 15 22.27 -11.00 -38.63
N ILE A 16 21.61 -10.67 -37.54
CA ILE A 16 21.88 -9.45 -36.76
C ILE A 16 23.26 -9.58 -36.06
N VAL A 17 23.56 -10.74 -35.47
CA VAL A 17 24.85 -10.97 -34.79
C VAL A 17 26.01 -10.94 -35.77
N VAL A 18 25.86 -11.51 -36.97
CA VAL A 18 26.89 -11.47 -38.01
C VAL A 18 27.11 -10.05 -38.54
N ALA A 19 26.06 -9.24 -38.66
CA ALA A 19 26.19 -7.84 -39.09
C ALA A 19 26.97 -6.99 -38.07
N ILE A 20 26.81 -7.23 -36.77
CA ILE A 20 27.54 -6.52 -35.69
C ILE A 20 29.05 -6.92 -35.70
N LEU A 21 29.36 -8.18 -35.98
CA LEU A 21 30.76 -8.66 -35.99
C LEU A 21 31.55 -8.26 -37.24
N LEU A 22 30.88 -8.03 -38.38
CA LEU A 22 31.53 -7.69 -39.64
C LEU A 22 31.64 -6.18 -39.90
N PHE A 23 30.85 -5.34 -39.24
CA PHE A 23 30.90 -3.90 -39.42
C PHE A 23 30.92 -3.13 -38.08
N PRO A 24 32.05 -3.18 -37.32
CA PRO A 24 32.16 -2.49 -36.03
C PRO A 24 32.10 -0.96 -36.14
N SER A 25 32.27 -0.40 -37.33
CA SER A 25 32.24 1.06 -37.56
C SER A 25 30.82 1.65 -37.68
N LEU A 26 29.76 0.84 -37.69
CA LEU A 26 28.37 1.32 -37.77
C LEU A 26 27.69 1.44 -36.41
N TYR A 27 28.32 0.93 -35.34
CA TYR A 27 27.77 1.05 -34.00
C TYR A 27 28.53 2.12 -33.20
N LYS A 28 28.01 3.34 -33.19
CA LYS A 28 28.49 4.43 -32.34
C LYS A 28 27.54 4.55 -31.15
N PRO A 29 27.96 4.18 -29.93
CA PRO A 29 27.11 4.46 -28.74
C PRO A 29 26.93 5.97 -28.59
N SER A 30 25.71 6.43 -28.44
CA SER A 30 25.42 7.83 -28.12
C SER A 30 25.90 8.11 -26.68
N GLU A 31 26.99 8.86 -26.57
CA GLU A 31 27.40 9.43 -25.27
C GLU A 31 26.39 10.45 -24.83
N THR A 32 25.75 10.19 -23.71
CA THR A 32 24.89 11.17 -23.04
C THR A 32 25.79 12.26 -22.46
N PRO A 33 25.60 13.56 -22.79
CA PRO A 33 26.40 14.61 -22.18
C PRO A 33 26.07 14.69 -20.69
N THR A 34 27.08 14.45 -19.86
CA THR A 34 27.02 14.75 -18.43
C THR A 34 26.98 16.26 -18.27
N GLN A 35 25.81 16.84 -18.05
CA GLN A 35 25.69 18.23 -17.63
C GLN A 35 26.22 18.32 -16.18
N GLN A 36 27.39 18.92 -16.03
CA GLN A 36 27.85 19.44 -14.75
C GLN A 36 26.90 20.57 -14.34
N VAL A 37 26.15 20.33 -13.30
CA VAL A 37 25.36 21.38 -12.62
C VAL A 37 26.36 22.22 -11.85
N GLU A 38 26.66 23.40 -12.40
CA GLU A 38 27.42 24.46 -11.76
C GLU A 38 26.59 25.00 -10.58
N GLN A 39 27.07 24.80 -9.34
CA GLN A 39 26.43 25.35 -8.16
C GLN A 39 26.71 26.86 -8.10
N PRO A 40 25.69 27.71 -7.86
CA PRO A 40 25.91 29.14 -7.67
C PRO A 40 26.72 29.35 -6.38
N GLN A 41 27.88 29.95 -6.52
CA GLN A 41 28.70 30.44 -5.39
C GLN A 41 28.04 31.71 -4.83
N VAL A 42 27.64 31.64 -3.57
CA VAL A 42 27.19 32.81 -2.80
C VAL A 42 28.44 33.54 -2.29
N PRO A 43 28.58 34.88 -2.46
CA PRO A 43 29.74 35.61 -1.96
C PRO A 43 29.73 35.66 -0.43
N VAL A 44 30.78 35.16 0.19
CA VAL A 44 31.03 35.30 1.62
C VAL A 44 31.61 36.68 1.89
N GLN A 45 30.83 37.57 2.49
CA GLN A 45 31.35 38.80 3.08
C GLN A 45 32.05 38.50 4.42
N SER A 46 33.33 38.81 4.49
CA SER A 46 34.15 38.75 5.67
C SER A 46 33.93 40.01 6.54
N SER A 47 33.47 39.81 7.76
CA SER A 47 33.57 40.82 8.84
C SER A 47 34.45 40.27 9.97
N PRO A 48 35.22 41.14 10.66
CA PRO A 48 36.34 40.71 11.53
C PRO A 48 35.87 40.10 12.85
N VAL A 49 36.57 39.03 13.22
CA VAL A 49 36.36 38.26 14.46
C VAL A 49 37.08 38.97 15.61
N GLU A 50 36.34 39.34 16.64
CA GLU A 50 36.92 39.58 17.98
C GLU A 50 37.13 38.24 18.69
N THR A 51 38.37 38.03 19.14
CA THR A 51 38.81 36.89 19.92
C THR A 51 38.36 37.00 21.36
N VAL A 52 37.47 36.08 21.78
CA VAL A 52 37.34 35.73 23.21
C VAL A 52 37.52 34.22 23.36
N SER A 53 38.67 33.91 23.96
CA SER A 53 39.05 32.54 24.32
C SER A 53 38.35 32.15 25.61
N THR A 54 37.44 31.17 25.55
CA THR A 54 37.14 30.29 26.69
C THR A 54 36.68 28.94 26.16
N THR A 55 37.56 27.96 26.32
CA THR A 55 37.29 26.54 26.02
C THR A 55 36.46 25.94 27.15
N PRO A 56 35.24 25.43 26.92
CA PRO A 56 34.62 24.46 27.80
C PRO A 56 34.95 23.03 27.33
N ALA A 57 35.29 22.19 28.29
CA ALA A 57 35.58 20.78 28.13
C ALA A 57 34.41 20.01 27.46
N PRO A 58 34.71 18.94 26.71
CA PRO A 58 33.66 18.15 26.07
C PRO A 58 32.80 17.44 27.12
N PRO A 59 31.46 17.46 27.01
CA PRO A 59 30.59 16.68 27.88
C PRO A 59 30.83 15.18 27.67
N ALA A 60 30.99 14.48 28.80
CA ALA A 60 31.15 13.03 28.85
C ALA A 60 30.04 12.31 28.01
N ALA A 61 30.48 11.35 27.22
CA ALA A 61 29.60 10.50 26.42
C ALA A 61 28.53 9.83 27.31
N ARG A 62 27.27 10.20 27.10
CA ARG A 62 26.14 9.48 27.70
C ARG A 62 26.10 8.06 27.11
N PRO A 63 25.94 7.03 27.93
CA PRO A 63 25.72 5.67 27.43
C PRO A 63 24.49 5.67 26.52
N LEU A 64 24.63 5.09 25.34
CA LEU A 64 23.52 4.78 24.45
C LEU A 64 22.67 3.68 25.11
N ILE A 65 21.63 4.12 25.82
CA ILE A 65 20.59 3.21 26.30
C ILE A 65 19.80 2.82 25.03
N PRO A 66 19.68 1.52 24.70
CA PRO A 66 18.81 1.11 23.61
C PRO A 66 17.40 1.60 23.91
N PRO A 67 16.60 1.96 22.88
CA PRO A 67 15.25 2.42 23.10
C PRO A 67 14.48 1.31 23.82
N VAL A 68 14.22 1.50 25.10
CA VAL A 68 13.23 0.73 25.84
C VAL A 68 11.91 1.06 25.14
N ILE A 69 11.39 0.10 24.38
CA ILE A 69 10.01 0.14 23.96
C ILE A 69 9.19 0.05 25.24
N THR A 70 8.94 1.20 25.84
CA THR A 70 7.95 1.31 26.91
C THR A 70 6.62 1.05 26.22
N VAL A 71 6.12 -0.18 26.33
CA VAL A 71 4.70 -0.42 26.15
C VAL A 71 4.04 0.44 27.21
N ALA A 72 3.69 1.66 26.82
CA ALA A 72 2.93 2.54 27.67
C ALA A 72 1.68 1.76 28.05
N LYS A 73 1.58 1.40 29.33
CA LYS A 73 0.33 0.91 29.92
C LYS A 73 -0.69 1.98 29.57
N ALA A 74 -1.52 1.67 28.55
CA ALA A 74 -2.52 2.59 28.04
C ALA A 74 -3.30 3.11 29.24
N ALA A 75 -3.38 4.42 29.39
CA ALA A 75 -4.32 5.04 30.28
C ALA A 75 -5.70 4.42 29.95
N PRO A 76 -6.55 4.14 30.96
CA PRO A 76 -7.88 3.62 30.69
C PRO A 76 -8.54 4.56 29.69
N ALA A 77 -8.71 4.07 28.47
CA ALA A 77 -9.46 4.76 27.43
C ALA A 77 -10.83 5.09 28.03
N PRO A 78 -11.40 6.27 27.73
CA PRO A 78 -12.79 6.54 28.10
C PRO A 78 -13.64 5.35 27.68
N PRO A 79 -14.69 4.96 28.42
CA PRO A 79 -15.47 3.79 28.12
C PRO A 79 -15.93 3.86 26.67
N GLN A 80 -15.18 3.16 25.81
CA GLN A 80 -15.55 2.99 24.43
C GLN A 80 -16.77 2.12 24.48
N THR A 81 -17.90 2.65 24.02
CA THR A 81 -19.04 1.82 23.66
C THR A 81 -18.47 0.66 22.89
N PRO A 82 -18.68 -0.60 23.29
CA PRO A 82 -18.16 -1.72 22.54
C PRO A 82 -18.58 -1.49 21.10
N ILE A 83 -17.60 -1.38 20.19
CA ILE A 83 -17.88 -1.37 18.76
C ILE A 83 -18.55 -2.72 18.57
N SER A 84 -19.86 -2.65 18.51
CA SER A 84 -20.69 -3.84 18.39
C SER A 84 -20.12 -4.62 17.22
N VAL A 85 -19.92 -5.93 17.41
CA VAL A 85 -19.63 -6.88 16.32
C VAL A 85 -20.68 -6.72 15.19
N ASN A 86 -21.71 -5.97 15.38
CA ASN A 86 -22.68 -5.47 14.41
C ASN A 86 -22.08 -4.58 13.29
N GLY A 87 -20.87 -4.03 13.45
CA GLY A 87 -20.11 -3.48 12.33
C GLY A 87 -19.78 -4.53 11.27
N VAL A 88 -19.70 -5.78 11.65
CA VAL A 88 -19.50 -6.92 10.72
C VAL A 88 -20.73 -7.14 9.82
N ASN A 89 -21.92 -6.75 10.21
CA ASN A 89 -23.13 -6.91 9.40
C ASN A 89 -23.32 -5.84 8.32
N ASP A 90 -22.56 -4.75 8.41
CA ASP A 90 -22.61 -3.62 7.47
C ASP A 90 -21.47 -3.61 6.46
N ILE A 91 -20.82 -4.74 6.25
CA ILE A 91 -19.67 -4.89 5.36
C ILE A 91 -20.18 -5.19 3.95
N ASP A 92 -19.60 -4.51 2.97
CA ASP A 92 -19.71 -4.97 1.61
C ASP A 92 -19.04 -6.35 1.49
N PRO A 93 -19.79 -7.42 1.19
CA PRO A 93 -19.26 -8.78 1.22
C PRO A 93 -18.12 -9.01 0.20
N VAL A 94 -18.02 -8.18 -0.85
CA VAL A 94 -16.92 -8.28 -1.83
C VAL A 94 -15.61 -7.65 -1.34
N LYS A 95 -15.64 -6.96 -0.20
CA LYS A 95 -14.46 -6.41 0.49
C LYS A 95 -14.08 -7.21 1.74
N ALA A 96 -14.69 -8.39 1.93
CA ALA A 96 -14.44 -9.24 3.09
C ALA A 96 -14.04 -10.66 2.67
N PHE A 97 -12.99 -11.18 3.28
CA PHE A 97 -12.32 -12.41 2.87
C PHE A 97 -12.20 -13.41 4.02
N GLY A 98 -12.40 -14.69 3.72
CA GLY A 98 -12.31 -15.77 4.70
C GLY A 98 -13.63 -16.08 5.37
N SER A 99 -13.56 -16.71 6.54
CA SER A 99 -14.73 -17.18 7.28
C SER A 99 -15.21 -16.16 8.32
N LYS A 100 -16.49 -15.82 8.30
CA LYS A 100 -17.13 -14.99 9.36
C LYS A 100 -17.03 -15.66 10.75
N ASN A 101 -16.76 -16.96 10.81
CA ASN A 101 -16.59 -17.71 12.05
C ASN A 101 -15.12 -17.76 12.51
N ALA A 102 -14.19 -17.10 11.83
CA ALA A 102 -12.79 -17.04 12.23
C ALA A 102 -12.63 -16.52 13.67
N PRO A 103 -11.63 -17.01 14.43
CA PRO A 103 -11.38 -16.54 15.80
C PRO A 103 -10.96 -15.07 15.88
N VAL A 104 -10.39 -14.53 14.81
CA VAL A 104 -9.94 -13.13 14.73
C VAL A 104 -10.60 -12.45 13.54
N VAL A 105 -11.10 -11.23 13.74
CA VAL A 105 -11.49 -10.32 12.66
C VAL A 105 -10.41 -9.24 12.53
N MET A 106 -9.95 -8.98 11.32
CA MET A 106 -8.98 -7.94 11.02
C MET A 106 -9.59 -6.96 10.02
N GLU A 107 -9.87 -5.74 10.47
CA GLU A 107 -10.29 -4.64 9.60
C GLU A 107 -9.07 -3.79 9.23
N ILE A 108 -8.90 -3.45 7.96
CA ILE A 108 -7.81 -2.60 7.47
C ILE A 108 -8.41 -1.37 6.80
N PHE A 109 -8.27 -0.21 7.43
CA PHE A 109 -8.57 1.09 6.82
C PHE A 109 -7.41 1.52 5.95
N SER A 110 -7.65 1.63 4.66
CA SER A 110 -6.62 1.81 3.64
C SER A 110 -6.96 2.92 2.66
N ASP A 111 -5.93 3.56 2.15
CA ASP A 111 -5.97 4.61 1.14
C ASP A 111 -5.09 4.21 -0.05
N PHE A 112 -5.64 4.22 -1.26
CA PHE A 112 -4.93 3.77 -2.46
C PHE A 112 -3.75 4.67 -2.87
N GLN A 113 -3.71 5.95 -2.46
CA GLN A 113 -2.56 6.84 -2.68
C GLN A 113 -1.53 6.81 -1.54
N CYS A 114 -1.82 6.12 -0.42
CA CYS A 114 -0.88 6.04 0.70
C CYS A 114 0.25 5.03 0.41
N PRO A 115 1.54 5.44 0.40
CA PRO A 115 2.66 4.53 0.14
C PRO A 115 2.78 3.41 1.17
N ALA A 116 2.47 3.69 2.44
CA ALA A 116 2.48 2.69 3.50
C ALA A 116 1.36 1.65 3.33
N CYS A 117 0.20 2.05 2.75
CA CYS A 117 -0.87 1.12 2.38
C CYS A 117 -0.45 0.20 1.23
N LYS A 118 0.19 0.76 0.19
CA LYS A 118 0.81 -0.03 -0.89
C LYS A 118 1.76 -1.08 -0.31
N GLN A 119 2.67 -0.64 0.57
CA GLN A 119 3.63 -1.55 1.19
C GLN A 119 2.94 -2.65 2.01
N LEU A 120 1.96 -2.29 2.86
CA LEU A 120 1.20 -3.27 3.64
C LEU A 120 0.49 -4.28 2.74
N PHE A 121 -0.20 -3.82 1.70
CA PHE A 121 -0.93 -4.67 0.79
C PHE A 121 -0.02 -5.66 0.06
N LEU A 122 1.06 -5.17 -0.56
CA LEU A 122 1.93 -5.98 -1.41
C LEU A 122 2.86 -6.93 -0.62
N THR A 123 3.21 -6.63 0.63
CA THR A 123 4.22 -7.41 1.37
C THR A 123 3.65 -8.19 2.56
N THR A 124 2.61 -7.67 3.21
CA THR A 124 2.04 -8.24 4.44
C THR A 124 0.68 -8.86 4.20
N THR A 125 -0.25 -8.13 3.58
CA THR A 125 -1.64 -8.59 3.43
C THR A 125 -1.73 -9.87 2.60
N GLN A 126 -0.95 -10.02 1.53
CA GLN A 126 -0.93 -11.25 0.73
C GLN A 126 -0.57 -12.48 1.57
N LYS A 127 0.46 -12.36 2.43
CA LYS A 127 0.87 -13.44 3.34
C LYS A 127 -0.17 -13.73 4.43
N VAL A 128 -0.90 -12.70 4.88
CA VAL A 128 -2.04 -12.87 5.80
C VAL A 128 -3.17 -13.60 5.11
N MET A 129 -3.47 -13.27 3.85
CA MET A 129 -4.45 -14.01 3.05
C MET A 129 -4.10 -15.50 2.99
N ASP A 130 -2.86 -15.84 2.63
CA ASP A 130 -2.43 -17.22 2.44
C ASP A 130 -2.41 -18.03 3.76
N ASN A 131 -1.88 -17.44 4.83
CA ASN A 131 -1.57 -18.20 6.03
C ASN A 131 -2.65 -18.15 7.12
N TYR A 132 -3.56 -17.16 7.06
CA TYR A 132 -4.58 -16.93 8.07
C TYR A 132 -6.00 -16.89 7.52
N VAL A 133 -6.23 -16.17 6.43
CA VAL A 133 -7.58 -15.99 5.87
C VAL A 133 -8.03 -17.28 5.18
N ASN A 134 -7.22 -17.82 4.26
CA ASN A 134 -7.51 -19.05 3.53
C ASN A 134 -7.51 -20.30 4.46
N THR A 135 -6.91 -20.20 5.62
CA THR A 135 -6.92 -21.25 6.65
C THR A 135 -8.02 -21.07 7.70
N GLY A 136 -8.91 -20.08 7.54
CA GLY A 136 -10.05 -19.85 8.43
C GLY A 136 -9.71 -19.27 9.80
N LYS A 137 -8.49 -18.77 10.01
CA LYS A 137 -8.02 -18.18 11.28
C LYS A 137 -8.36 -16.69 11.41
N VAL A 138 -8.43 -15.99 10.30
CA VAL A 138 -8.75 -14.56 10.23
C VAL A 138 -9.87 -14.33 9.23
N TYR A 139 -10.82 -13.48 9.61
CA TYR A 139 -11.76 -12.84 8.70
C TYR A 139 -11.25 -11.44 8.43
N LEU A 140 -10.78 -11.20 7.21
CA LEU A 140 -10.19 -9.94 6.79
C LEU A 140 -11.22 -9.05 6.13
N ILE A 141 -11.25 -7.77 6.48
CA ILE A 141 -12.15 -6.76 5.91
C ILE A 141 -11.32 -5.58 5.44
N HIS A 142 -11.43 -5.23 4.16
CA HIS A 142 -10.85 -4.01 3.62
C HIS A 142 -11.87 -2.87 3.75
N ARG A 143 -11.45 -1.78 4.38
CA ARG A 143 -12.21 -0.53 4.53
C ARG A 143 -11.55 0.57 3.70
N ASP A 144 -12.30 1.17 2.80
CA ASP A 144 -11.82 2.30 2.03
C ASP A 144 -11.79 3.56 2.90
N PHE A 145 -10.61 4.14 3.08
CA PHE A 145 -10.44 5.36 3.88
C PHE A 145 -9.62 6.41 3.11
N PRO A 146 -10.20 6.99 2.04
CA PRO A 146 -9.53 8.03 1.26
C PRO A 146 -9.28 9.27 2.12
N LEU A 147 -8.00 9.65 2.25
CA LEU A 147 -7.55 10.82 2.99
C LEU A 147 -7.84 12.10 2.21
N PRO A 148 -8.20 13.21 2.89
CA PRO A 148 -8.56 14.46 2.19
C PRO A 148 -7.46 15.05 1.32
N MET A 149 -6.17 14.79 1.63
CA MET A 149 -5.04 15.26 0.86
C MET A 149 -4.75 14.42 -0.40
N HIS A 150 -5.36 13.27 -0.55
CA HIS A 150 -5.15 12.33 -1.66
C HIS A 150 -6.24 12.48 -2.72
N ALA A 151 -5.98 13.32 -3.72
CA ALA A 151 -6.98 13.75 -4.71
C ALA A 151 -7.64 12.61 -5.50
N TYR A 152 -6.93 11.51 -5.74
CA TYR A 152 -7.39 10.40 -6.58
C TYR A 152 -7.77 9.14 -5.80
N SER A 153 -7.54 9.10 -4.50
CA SER A 153 -7.77 7.93 -3.68
C SER A 153 -9.24 7.49 -3.68
N ARG A 154 -10.18 8.43 -3.61
CA ARG A 154 -11.62 8.15 -3.68
C ARG A 154 -12.04 7.53 -5.02
N VAL A 155 -11.45 8.02 -6.10
CA VAL A 155 -11.69 7.45 -7.45
C VAL A 155 -11.15 6.03 -7.51
N ALA A 156 -9.93 5.79 -7.01
CA ALA A 156 -9.33 4.46 -6.96
C ALA A 156 -10.17 3.48 -6.13
N ALA A 157 -10.69 3.91 -4.96
CA ALA A 157 -11.60 3.12 -4.15
C ALA A 157 -12.89 2.73 -4.89
N ASN A 158 -13.49 3.66 -5.65
CA ASN A 158 -14.67 3.37 -6.47
C ASN A 158 -14.37 2.36 -7.57
N TYR A 159 -13.22 2.45 -8.26
CA TYR A 159 -12.79 1.46 -9.24
C TYR A 159 -12.57 0.08 -8.62
N SER A 160 -11.87 0.01 -7.48
CA SER A 160 -11.65 -1.24 -6.73
C SER A 160 -12.98 -1.92 -6.37
N ARG A 161 -13.94 -1.17 -5.81
CA ARG A 161 -15.26 -1.71 -5.47
C ARG A 161 -16.05 -2.17 -6.68
N ALA A 162 -16.09 -1.36 -7.72
CA ALA A 162 -16.78 -1.71 -8.96
C ALA A 162 -16.22 -3.00 -9.58
N ALA A 163 -14.91 -3.16 -9.56
CA ALA A 163 -14.25 -4.39 -10.00
C ALA A 163 -14.57 -5.58 -9.09
N ALA A 164 -14.58 -5.39 -7.78
CA ALA A 164 -14.91 -6.44 -6.82
C ALA A 164 -16.33 -6.97 -7.02
N HIS A 165 -17.30 -6.11 -7.33
CA HIS A 165 -18.67 -6.49 -7.61
C HIS A 165 -18.87 -7.27 -8.93
N ILE A 166 -17.87 -7.27 -9.81
CA ILE A 166 -17.86 -8.15 -11.00
C ILE A 166 -16.89 -9.33 -10.85
N GLY A 167 -16.36 -9.58 -9.64
CA GLY A 167 -15.47 -10.69 -9.33
C GLY A 167 -14.00 -10.45 -9.73
N ARG A 168 -13.58 -9.19 -9.93
CA ARG A 168 -12.23 -8.81 -10.36
C ARG A 168 -11.53 -7.88 -9.35
N GLY A 169 -11.93 -7.97 -8.08
CA GLY A 169 -11.43 -7.07 -7.02
C GLY A 169 -9.95 -7.21 -6.76
N GLU A 170 -9.48 -8.45 -6.60
CA GLU A 170 -8.08 -8.72 -6.24
C GLU A 170 -7.10 -8.24 -7.31
N GLU A 171 -7.38 -8.55 -8.59
CA GLU A 171 -6.52 -8.16 -9.70
C GLU A 171 -6.46 -6.64 -9.88
N VAL A 172 -7.60 -5.97 -9.66
CA VAL A 172 -7.68 -4.51 -9.77
C VAL A 172 -7.01 -3.83 -8.57
N GLU A 173 -7.20 -4.28 -7.35
CA GLU A 173 -6.49 -3.75 -6.18
C GLU A 173 -4.98 -3.90 -6.33
N GLN A 174 -4.53 -5.08 -6.79
CA GLN A 174 -3.13 -5.32 -7.06
C GLN A 174 -2.58 -4.38 -8.14
N ALA A 175 -3.30 -4.20 -9.25
CA ALA A 175 -2.90 -3.31 -10.33
C ALA A 175 -2.81 -1.85 -9.87
N ILE A 176 -3.79 -1.38 -9.08
CA ILE A 176 -3.81 -0.02 -8.53
C ILE A 176 -2.61 0.20 -7.62
N PHE A 177 -2.34 -0.69 -6.64
CA PHE A 177 -1.20 -0.53 -5.75
C PHE A 177 0.15 -0.70 -6.44
N GLN A 178 0.31 -1.66 -7.35
CA GLN A 178 1.56 -1.85 -8.08
C GLN A 178 1.94 -0.65 -8.93
N ASN A 179 0.96 0.03 -9.53
CA ASN A 179 1.17 1.17 -10.41
C ASN A 179 0.90 2.53 -9.70
N GLN A 180 0.85 2.57 -8.36
CA GLN A 180 0.50 3.73 -7.58
C GLN A 180 1.24 5.01 -8.03
N GLU A 181 2.55 4.97 -8.09
CA GLU A 181 3.39 6.12 -8.46
C GLU A 181 3.06 6.70 -9.85
N LYS A 182 2.70 5.80 -10.79
CA LYS A 182 2.38 6.21 -12.16
C LYS A 182 1.04 6.94 -12.25
N TRP A 183 -0.02 6.32 -11.71
CA TRP A 183 -1.35 6.94 -11.80
C TRP A 183 -1.53 8.10 -10.80
N GLU A 184 -0.79 8.13 -9.71
CA GLU A 184 -0.79 9.24 -8.76
C GLU A 184 -0.30 10.55 -9.40
N MET A 185 0.73 10.47 -10.26
CA MET A 185 1.23 11.64 -10.99
C MET A 185 0.28 12.13 -12.09
N THR A 186 -0.46 11.24 -12.70
CA THR A 186 -1.28 11.56 -13.88
C THR A 186 -2.77 11.69 -13.59
N GLY A 187 -3.24 11.13 -12.48
CA GLY A 187 -4.66 10.93 -12.18
C GLY A 187 -5.32 9.79 -12.96
N ASP A 188 -4.57 9.06 -13.82
CA ASP A 188 -5.10 8.02 -14.69
C ASP A 188 -5.28 6.67 -13.97
N VAL A 189 -6.18 6.65 -13.00
CA VAL A 189 -6.63 5.41 -12.36
C VAL A 189 -7.36 4.51 -13.37
N ALA A 190 -8.16 5.12 -14.26
CA ALA A 190 -8.95 4.37 -15.26
C ALA A 190 -8.06 3.56 -16.20
N GLY A 191 -6.99 4.14 -16.73
CA GLY A 191 -6.04 3.45 -17.59
C GLY A 191 -5.32 2.31 -16.88
N THR A 192 -4.99 2.49 -15.59
CA THR A 192 -4.41 1.43 -14.76
C THR A 192 -5.38 0.25 -14.58
N VAL A 193 -6.64 0.52 -14.30
CA VAL A 193 -7.68 -0.52 -14.14
C VAL A 193 -7.98 -1.22 -15.46
N ALA A 194 -8.04 -0.45 -16.57
CA ALA A 194 -8.26 -1.00 -17.91
C ALA A 194 -7.17 -1.99 -18.33
N ALA A 195 -5.94 -1.80 -17.88
CA ALA A 195 -4.84 -2.73 -18.15
C ALA A 195 -4.99 -4.09 -17.43
N ALA A 196 -5.78 -4.16 -16.36
CA ALA A 196 -6.04 -5.37 -15.59
C ALA A 196 -7.33 -6.10 -15.99
N LEU A 197 -8.17 -5.49 -16.85
CA LEU A 197 -9.49 -5.99 -17.21
C LEU A 197 -9.62 -6.22 -18.71
N THR A 198 -10.57 -7.07 -19.09
CA THR A 198 -11.02 -7.14 -20.48
C THR A 198 -11.83 -5.88 -20.85
N PRO A 199 -11.92 -5.50 -22.14
CA PRO A 199 -12.71 -4.33 -22.54
C PRO A 199 -14.19 -4.40 -22.09
N ALA A 200 -14.77 -5.60 -22.05
CA ALA A 200 -16.16 -5.79 -21.60
C ALA A 200 -16.31 -5.60 -20.07
N GLU A 201 -15.35 -6.06 -19.28
CA GLU A 201 -15.30 -5.84 -17.84
C GLU A 201 -15.07 -4.36 -17.51
N MET A 202 -14.09 -3.75 -18.18
CA MET A 202 -13.81 -2.32 -18.00
C MET A 202 -15.02 -1.44 -18.31
N LYS A 203 -15.78 -1.74 -19.37
CA LYS A 203 -17.02 -1.02 -19.69
C LYS A 203 -18.04 -1.10 -18.55
N LYS A 204 -18.19 -2.26 -17.88
CA LYS A 204 -19.09 -2.42 -16.73
C LYS A 204 -18.58 -1.62 -15.51
N VAL A 205 -17.29 -1.74 -15.20
CA VAL A 205 -16.65 -1.02 -14.09
C VAL A 205 -16.78 0.48 -14.29
N GLN A 206 -16.48 0.97 -15.49
CA GLN A 206 -16.59 2.39 -15.84
C GLN A 206 -18.02 2.91 -15.63
N ALA A 207 -19.03 2.17 -16.07
CA ALA A 207 -20.44 2.56 -15.88
C ALA A 207 -20.81 2.68 -14.40
N PHE A 208 -20.34 1.79 -13.53
CA PHE A 208 -20.56 1.89 -12.09
C PHE A 208 -19.87 3.10 -11.46
N VAL A 209 -18.65 3.41 -11.89
CA VAL A 209 -17.90 4.56 -11.39
C VAL A 209 -18.56 5.88 -11.83
N GLU A 210 -18.96 6.01 -13.10
CA GLU A 210 -19.66 7.19 -13.64
C GLU A 210 -21.01 7.41 -12.92
N ALA A 211 -21.75 6.34 -12.66
CA ALA A 211 -22.99 6.39 -11.92
C ALA A 211 -22.81 6.60 -10.41
N LYS A 212 -21.57 6.62 -9.91
CA LYS A 212 -21.23 6.69 -8.47
C LYS A 212 -21.91 5.60 -7.63
N THR A 213 -22.12 4.42 -8.22
CA THR A 213 -22.91 3.33 -7.62
C THR A 213 -22.41 2.92 -6.24
N TYR A 214 -21.09 2.87 -6.06
CA TYR A 214 -20.46 2.40 -4.83
C TYR A 214 -19.86 3.52 -3.98
N ASP A 215 -19.94 4.78 -4.40
CA ASP A 215 -19.44 5.92 -3.63
C ASP A 215 -20.07 6.04 -2.22
N PRO A 216 -21.37 5.72 -2.02
CA PRO A 216 -21.96 5.67 -0.67
C PRO A 216 -21.31 4.62 0.25
N LEU A 217 -20.80 3.50 -0.29
CA LEU A 217 -20.11 2.48 0.49
C LEU A 217 -18.69 2.92 0.88
N VAL A 218 -17.99 3.62 -0.01
CA VAL A 218 -16.71 4.27 0.30
C VAL A 218 -16.90 5.31 1.42
N GLU A 219 -17.94 6.13 1.31
CA GLU A 219 -18.25 7.12 2.35
C GLU A 219 -18.60 6.47 3.68
N LYS A 220 -19.35 5.37 3.66
CA LYS A 220 -19.71 4.61 4.86
C LYS A 220 -18.46 4.08 5.59
N ASP A 221 -17.52 3.49 4.87
CA ASP A 221 -16.25 3.03 5.46
C ASP A 221 -15.44 4.20 6.02
N ARG A 222 -15.42 5.33 5.31
CA ARG A 222 -14.76 6.55 5.79
C ARG A 222 -15.38 7.06 7.09
N GLN A 223 -16.71 7.10 7.18
CA GLN A 223 -17.41 7.50 8.40
C GLN A 223 -17.12 6.53 9.56
N LEU A 224 -17.12 5.23 9.29
CA LEU A 224 -16.74 4.23 10.30
C LEU A 224 -15.30 4.47 10.81
N GLY A 225 -14.36 4.74 9.91
CA GLY A 225 -12.98 5.06 10.29
C GLY A 225 -12.86 6.31 11.18
N LEU A 226 -13.70 7.32 10.94
CA LEU A 226 -13.76 8.51 11.82
C LEU A 226 -14.28 8.18 13.24
N LEU A 227 -15.18 7.21 13.36
CA LEU A 227 -15.65 6.72 14.66
C LEU A 227 -14.60 5.86 15.38
N VAL A 228 -13.76 5.14 14.63
CA VAL A 228 -12.64 4.32 15.14
C VAL A 228 -11.38 5.13 15.45
N PRO A 229 -11.41 6.42 15.52
CA PRO A 229 -10.45 7.51 15.35
C PRO A 229 -9.22 7.18 14.47
N VAL A 230 -9.47 6.71 13.24
CA VAL A 230 -8.42 6.55 12.23
C VAL A 230 -7.87 7.92 11.85
N ASN A 231 -6.62 8.19 12.21
CA ASN A 231 -5.94 9.46 11.97
C ASN A 231 -4.84 9.38 10.92
N GLN A 232 -4.48 8.18 10.50
CA GLN A 232 -3.53 7.89 9.42
C GLN A 232 -3.83 6.54 8.79
N THR A 233 -3.29 6.28 7.61
CA THR A 233 -3.39 4.99 6.93
C THR A 233 -2.00 4.37 6.69
N PRO A 234 -1.89 3.04 6.63
CA PRO A 234 -2.93 2.09 6.99
C PRO A 234 -3.24 2.10 8.49
N TYR A 235 -4.47 1.77 8.87
CA TYR A 235 -4.86 1.56 10.25
C TYR A 235 -5.61 0.23 10.34
N SER A 236 -5.08 -0.72 11.09
CA SER A 236 -5.72 -2.02 11.26
C SER A 236 -6.32 -2.16 12.65
N VAL A 237 -7.46 -2.84 12.72
CA VAL A 237 -8.10 -3.18 14.00
C VAL A 237 -8.31 -4.69 14.03
N LEU A 238 -7.76 -5.35 15.04
CA LEU A 238 -7.97 -6.76 15.27
C LEU A 238 -8.97 -6.96 16.41
N HIS A 239 -9.98 -7.78 16.15
CA HIS A 239 -11.01 -8.13 17.14
C HIS A 239 -10.97 -9.62 17.43
N THR A 240 -11.08 -10.00 18.69
CA THR A 240 -11.21 -11.40 19.12
C THR A 240 -12.67 -11.73 19.42
N LYS A 241 -12.99 -13.02 19.48
CA LYS A 241 -14.33 -13.49 19.92
C LYS A 241 -14.67 -13.12 21.36
N SER A 242 -13.65 -12.89 22.20
CA SER A 242 -13.84 -12.40 23.57
C SER A 242 -14.18 -10.92 23.67
N GLY A 243 -14.28 -10.21 22.51
CA GLY A 243 -14.58 -8.79 22.44
C GLY A 243 -13.38 -7.85 22.67
N GLN A 244 -12.17 -8.40 22.75
CA GLN A 244 -10.98 -7.58 22.85
C GLN A 244 -10.66 -6.96 21.48
N THR A 245 -10.16 -5.73 21.51
CA THR A 245 -9.84 -4.95 20.30
C THR A 245 -8.42 -4.42 20.40
N PHE A 246 -7.66 -4.58 19.30
CA PHE A 246 -6.25 -4.20 19.23
C PHE A 246 -6.01 -3.34 17.98
N PRO A 247 -5.77 -2.04 18.14
CA PRO A 247 -5.38 -1.19 17.01
C PRO A 247 -3.92 -1.41 16.65
N VAL A 248 -3.63 -1.44 15.35
CA VAL A 248 -2.29 -1.47 14.78
C VAL A 248 -2.17 -0.29 13.82
N VAL A 249 -1.34 0.68 14.18
CA VAL A 249 -1.25 1.97 13.50
C VAL A 249 -0.06 1.99 12.55
N GLY A 250 -0.31 2.33 11.28
CA GLY A 250 0.72 2.40 10.25
C GLY A 250 1.10 1.03 9.68
N PHE A 251 2.17 1.03 8.89
CA PHE A 251 2.72 -0.19 8.32
C PHE A 251 3.27 -1.13 9.40
N VAL A 252 2.94 -2.41 9.27
CA VAL A 252 3.51 -3.48 10.08
C VAL A 252 4.02 -4.60 9.16
N SER A 253 5.23 -5.08 9.41
CA SER A 253 5.78 -6.21 8.65
C SER A 253 5.03 -7.51 8.95
N TYR A 254 5.06 -8.44 8.00
CA TYR A 254 4.39 -9.73 8.17
C TYR A 254 4.87 -10.49 9.41
N ASP A 255 6.17 -10.50 9.71
CA ASP A 255 6.71 -11.29 10.82
C ASP A 255 6.24 -10.75 12.18
N VAL A 256 6.14 -9.43 12.32
CA VAL A 256 5.57 -8.80 13.52
C VAL A 256 4.09 -9.11 13.65
N LEU A 257 3.33 -8.89 12.56
CA LEU A 257 1.89 -9.17 12.56
C LEU A 257 1.58 -10.66 12.75
N LYS A 258 2.40 -11.55 12.17
CA LYS A 258 2.30 -12.99 12.35
C LYS A 258 2.40 -13.38 13.83
N THR A 259 3.41 -12.87 14.53
CA THR A 259 3.60 -13.15 15.96
C THR A 259 2.37 -12.75 16.76
N PHE A 260 1.79 -11.61 16.46
CA PHE A 260 0.59 -11.12 17.13
C PHE A 260 -0.66 -11.93 16.76
N LEU A 261 -0.87 -12.25 15.49
CA LEU A 261 -1.98 -13.09 15.04
C LEU A 261 -1.93 -14.49 15.65
N ASP A 262 -0.74 -15.11 15.73
CA ASP A 262 -0.57 -16.43 16.36
C ASP A 262 -1.01 -16.41 17.82
N GLN A 263 -0.67 -15.35 18.57
CA GLN A 263 -1.11 -15.18 19.95
C GLN A 263 -2.64 -15.03 20.07
N LEU A 264 -3.26 -14.22 19.20
CA LEU A 264 -4.71 -14.00 19.22
C LEU A 264 -5.50 -15.26 18.82
N VAL A 265 -5.02 -15.99 17.82
CA VAL A 265 -5.64 -17.24 17.36
C VAL A 265 -5.54 -18.35 18.42
N ALA A 266 -4.48 -18.36 19.23
CA ALA A 266 -4.31 -19.32 20.32
C ALA A 266 -5.21 -19.06 21.54
N GLN A 267 -5.73 -17.83 21.69
CA GLN A 267 -6.69 -17.46 22.74
C GLN A 267 -8.09 -17.98 22.35
N LYS A 268 -8.38 -19.24 22.68
CA LYS A 268 -9.69 -19.88 22.43
C LYS A 268 -10.69 -19.54 23.53
#